data_b0b08535176e477c15a1b6ac06346121
#
_entry.id   b0b08535176e477c15a1b6ac06346121
#
_cell.length_a   1.000
_cell.length_b   1.000
_cell.length_c   1.000
_cell.angle_alpha   90.00
_cell.angle_beta   90.00
_cell.angle_gamma   90.00
#
_symmetry.space_group_name_H-M   'P 1'
#
loop_
_entity.id
_entity.type
_entity.pdbx_description
1 polymer ?
#
loop_
_entity_poly.entity_id
_entity_poly.type
_entity_poly.pdbx_seq_one_letter_code
_entity_poly.pdbx_strand_id
1 'polypeptide(L)'
;TAAQAAPKPGPGAMRPVSPTQATRSPAEAVAADKEAKRKQRLMELKLEIHKRLLETLNLAALEHASEQNLKGEIAALAGEALDEMSIALNKDDRAILVQELYDEVMGLGPLEPLLKDETVNDILVNGPKRVFVERAGKLELSDVTFRDERHLMRIIDKIVSAVGRRVDESNPYCDARLADGSRFNCMVPPVAVDGSLVSIRKFRKEKLKVMDLLRFGAF
;
A
#
# COMPACT_ATOMS: atom_id res chain seq x y z
N THR A 1 4.85 -73.07 -3.61
CA THR A 1 3.96 -71.99 -4.00
C THR A 1 3.41 -71.30 -2.73
N ALA A 2 4.10 -70.22 -2.30
CA ALA A 2 3.72 -69.42 -1.12
C ALA A 2 3.07 -68.14 -1.62
N ALA A 3 1.82 -67.91 -1.28
CA ALA A 3 1.08 -66.69 -1.54
C ALA A 3 1.44 -65.65 -0.48
N GLN A 4 2.05 -64.54 -0.92
CA GLN A 4 2.33 -63.39 -0.07
C GLN A 4 1.07 -62.55 0.10
N ALA A 5 0.62 -62.40 1.37
CA ALA A 5 -0.48 -61.53 1.74
C ALA A 5 -0.05 -60.04 1.77
N ALA A 6 -0.86 -59.18 1.16
CA ALA A 6 -0.66 -57.73 1.13
C ALA A 6 -0.86 -57.11 2.55
N PRO A 7 -0.11 -56.06 2.91
CA PRO A 7 -0.27 -55.41 4.20
C PRO A 7 -1.54 -54.54 4.26
N LYS A 8 -2.24 -54.58 5.40
CA LYS A 8 -3.42 -53.77 5.72
C LYS A 8 -3.01 -52.29 5.90
N PRO A 9 -3.84 -51.34 5.44
CA PRO A 9 -3.58 -49.90 5.69
C PRO A 9 -3.83 -49.54 7.13
N GLY A 10 -2.86 -48.82 7.72
CA GLY A 10 -2.93 -48.27 9.07
C GLY A 10 -3.93 -47.11 9.20
N PRO A 11 -4.48 -46.83 10.39
CA PRO A 11 -5.40 -45.72 10.61
C PRO A 11 -4.62 -44.41 10.76
N GLY A 12 -4.92 -43.40 9.96
CA GLY A 12 -4.43 -42.05 10.21
C GLY A 12 -3.98 -41.20 9.01
N ALA A 13 -4.60 -41.35 7.85
CA ALA A 13 -4.44 -40.34 6.81
C ALA A 13 -5.45 -39.20 7.07
N MET A 14 -4.99 -38.11 7.68
CA MET A 14 -5.75 -36.85 7.73
C MET A 14 -5.98 -36.37 6.30
N ARG A 15 -7.25 -36.38 5.86
CA ARG A 15 -7.67 -35.73 4.61
C ARG A 15 -7.41 -34.24 4.73
N PRO A 16 -6.82 -33.58 3.72
CA PRO A 16 -6.71 -32.11 3.73
C PRO A 16 -8.14 -31.55 3.70
N VAL A 17 -8.51 -30.80 4.74
CA VAL A 17 -9.74 -30.01 4.79
C VAL A 17 -9.54 -28.88 3.80
N SER A 18 -10.22 -28.94 2.67
CA SER A 18 -10.34 -27.83 1.76
C SER A 18 -10.97 -26.65 2.49
N PRO A 19 -10.43 -25.41 2.40
CA PRO A 19 -11.06 -24.27 3.04
C PRO A 19 -12.46 -24.12 2.44
N THR A 20 -13.48 -24.22 3.30
CA THR A 20 -14.87 -23.98 2.95
C THR A 20 -14.97 -22.55 2.42
N GLN A 21 -15.14 -22.38 1.12
CA GLN A 21 -15.51 -21.13 0.53
C GLN A 21 -16.87 -20.73 1.10
N ALA A 22 -16.87 -19.81 2.05
CA ALA A 22 -18.09 -19.18 2.53
C ALA A 22 -18.77 -18.53 1.31
N THR A 23 -19.87 -19.11 0.88
CA THR A 23 -20.71 -18.56 -0.18
C THR A 23 -21.30 -17.25 0.31
N ARG A 24 -20.75 -16.13 -0.20
CA ARG A 24 -21.30 -14.79 0.08
C ARG A 24 -22.75 -14.75 -0.37
N SER A 25 -23.60 -14.11 0.42
CA SER A 25 -25.01 -13.92 0.03
C SER A 25 -25.09 -13.09 -1.26
N PRO A 26 -26.14 -13.28 -2.09
CA PRO A 26 -26.32 -12.49 -3.32
C PRO A 26 -26.32 -10.96 -3.06
N ALA A 27 -26.81 -10.52 -1.92
CA ALA A 27 -26.83 -9.11 -1.53
C ALA A 27 -25.40 -8.60 -1.23
N GLU A 28 -24.56 -9.38 -0.56
CA GLU A 28 -23.14 -9.05 -0.30
C GLU A 28 -22.32 -9.02 -1.59
N ALA A 29 -22.61 -9.91 -2.54
CA ALA A 29 -21.95 -9.92 -3.84
C ALA A 29 -22.28 -8.65 -4.65
N VAL A 30 -23.54 -8.22 -4.67
CA VAL A 30 -23.97 -6.99 -5.34
C VAL A 30 -23.38 -5.74 -4.66
N ALA A 31 -23.32 -5.70 -3.33
CA ALA A 31 -22.71 -4.61 -2.60
C ALA A 31 -21.19 -4.52 -2.88
N ALA A 32 -20.49 -5.65 -2.90
CA ALA A 32 -19.07 -5.72 -3.22
C ALA A 32 -18.77 -5.27 -4.67
N ASP A 33 -19.60 -5.66 -5.65
CA ASP A 33 -19.46 -5.23 -7.04
C ASP A 33 -19.68 -3.72 -7.21
N LYS A 34 -20.67 -3.16 -6.50
CA LYS A 34 -20.93 -1.72 -6.50
C LYS A 34 -19.78 -0.92 -5.87
N GLU A 35 -19.22 -1.43 -4.79
CA GLU A 35 -18.05 -0.82 -4.14
C GLU A 35 -16.80 -0.90 -5.00
N ALA A 36 -16.56 -2.04 -5.65
CA ALA A 36 -15.45 -2.21 -6.59
C ALA A 36 -15.54 -1.23 -7.77
N LYS A 37 -16.72 -1.07 -8.36
CA LYS A 37 -16.97 -0.09 -9.43
C LYS A 37 -16.76 1.36 -8.95
N ARG A 38 -17.18 1.67 -7.72
CA ARG A 38 -16.94 2.99 -7.10
C ARG A 38 -15.45 3.26 -6.93
N LYS A 39 -14.70 2.31 -6.36
CA LYS A 39 -13.24 2.40 -6.18
C LYS A 39 -12.53 2.57 -7.52
N GLN A 40 -12.91 1.79 -8.52
CA GLN A 40 -12.34 1.90 -9.87
C GLN A 40 -12.57 3.28 -10.49
N ARG A 41 -13.80 3.80 -10.40
CA ARG A 41 -14.15 5.14 -10.91
C ARG A 41 -13.34 6.24 -10.20
N LEU A 42 -13.20 6.17 -8.89
CA LEU A 42 -12.38 7.12 -8.13
C LEU A 42 -10.90 7.04 -8.54
N MET A 43 -10.39 5.83 -8.81
CA MET A 43 -9.02 5.65 -9.28
C MET A 43 -8.78 6.26 -10.66
N GLU A 44 -9.71 6.10 -11.59
CA GLU A 44 -9.64 6.71 -12.93
C GLU A 44 -9.68 8.25 -12.84
N LEU A 45 -10.60 8.79 -12.02
CA LEU A 45 -10.68 10.23 -11.76
C LEU A 45 -9.41 10.78 -11.12
N LYS A 46 -8.89 10.10 -10.12
CA LYS A 46 -7.62 10.47 -9.47
C LYS A 46 -6.50 10.58 -10.48
N LEU A 47 -6.41 9.64 -11.43
CA LEU A 47 -5.36 9.63 -12.45
C LEU A 47 -5.47 10.84 -13.38
N GLU A 48 -6.67 11.16 -13.84
CA GLU A 48 -6.91 12.29 -14.74
C GLU A 48 -6.64 13.63 -14.05
N ILE A 49 -7.14 13.78 -12.82
CA ILE A 49 -6.93 15.00 -12.04
C ILE A 49 -5.45 15.15 -11.65
N HIS A 50 -4.78 14.06 -11.26
CA HIS A 50 -3.34 14.09 -10.94
C HIS A 50 -2.49 14.56 -12.14
N LYS A 51 -2.82 14.11 -13.35
CA LYS A 51 -2.14 14.57 -14.57
C LYS A 51 -2.30 16.07 -14.75
N ARG A 52 -3.51 16.60 -14.62
CA ARG A 52 -3.80 18.04 -14.72
C ARG A 52 -3.11 18.85 -13.62
N LEU A 53 -3.11 18.33 -12.39
CA LEU A 53 -2.40 18.95 -11.28
C LEU A 53 -0.90 19.12 -11.57
N LEU A 54 -0.23 18.11 -12.13
CA LEU A 54 1.18 18.18 -12.48
C LEU A 54 1.47 19.22 -13.60
N GLU A 55 0.50 19.50 -14.47
CA GLU A 55 0.62 20.52 -15.54
C GLU A 55 0.39 21.94 -15.00
N THR A 56 -0.43 22.08 -13.94
CA THR A 56 -0.88 23.39 -13.44
C THR A 56 -0.13 23.85 -12.19
N LEU A 57 0.28 22.89 -11.33
CA LEU A 57 0.96 23.21 -10.08
C LEU A 57 2.40 23.66 -10.32
N ASN A 58 2.71 24.86 -9.85
CA ASN A 58 4.10 25.31 -9.75
C ASN A 58 4.77 24.68 -8.52
N LEU A 59 5.39 23.50 -8.73
CA LEU A 59 6.04 22.72 -7.68
C LEU A 59 7.07 23.53 -6.86
N ALA A 60 7.74 24.51 -7.49
CA ALA A 60 8.69 25.37 -6.79
C ALA A 60 8.03 26.35 -5.80
N ALA A 61 6.78 26.76 -6.05
CA ALA A 61 6.02 27.60 -5.12
C ALA A 61 5.48 26.79 -3.92
N LEU A 62 5.36 25.46 -4.07
CA LEU A 62 4.80 24.57 -3.06
C LEU A 62 5.78 24.23 -1.93
N GLU A 63 7.10 24.34 -2.16
CA GLU A 63 8.12 24.02 -1.14
C GLU A 63 8.03 24.91 0.10
N HIS A 64 7.39 26.09 -0.01
CA HIS A 64 7.26 27.07 1.07
C HIS A 64 5.83 27.24 1.60
N ALA A 65 4.85 26.53 1.01
CA ALA A 65 3.46 26.64 1.42
C ALA A 65 3.15 25.72 2.62
N SER A 66 2.23 26.16 3.49
CA SER A 66 1.75 25.30 4.59
C SER A 66 0.92 24.14 4.08
N GLU A 67 0.91 23.02 4.84
CA GLU A 67 0.12 21.83 4.48
C GLU A 67 -1.36 22.15 4.21
N GLN A 68 -1.95 23.05 5.01
CA GLN A 68 -3.35 23.46 4.84
C GLN A 68 -3.59 24.23 3.54
N ASN A 69 -2.66 25.14 3.19
CA ASN A 69 -2.75 25.89 1.94
C ASN A 69 -2.63 24.97 0.73
N LEU A 70 -1.71 24.00 0.77
CA LEU A 70 -1.53 23.01 -0.28
C LEU A 70 -2.77 22.11 -0.46
N LYS A 71 -3.35 21.62 0.64
CA LYS A 71 -4.60 20.87 0.58
C LYS A 71 -5.74 21.71 0.01
N GLY A 72 -5.81 22.99 0.38
CA GLY A 72 -6.79 23.93 -0.17
C GLY A 72 -6.63 24.13 -1.67
N GLU A 73 -5.41 24.30 -2.15
CA GLU A 73 -5.13 24.48 -3.58
C GLU A 73 -5.41 23.21 -4.38
N ILE A 74 -5.00 22.05 -3.89
CA ILE A 74 -5.34 20.75 -4.49
C ILE A 74 -6.86 20.54 -4.52
N ALA A 75 -7.57 20.92 -3.45
CA ALA A 75 -9.03 20.80 -3.39
C ALA A 75 -9.73 21.73 -4.40
N ALA A 76 -9.23 22.95 -4.60
CA ALA A 76 -9.75 23.88 -5.58
C ALA A 76 -9.55 23.35 -7.02
N LEU A 77 -8.32 22.98 -7.37
CA LEU A 77 -7.99 22.43 -8.70
C LEU A 77 -8.72 21.11 -8.98
N ALA A 78 -8.86 20.24 -7.98
CA ALA A 78 -9.64 19.01 -8.13
C ALA A 78 -11.14 19.33 -8.33
N GLY A 79 -11.65 20.40 -7.67
CA GLY A 79 -13.00 20.88 -7.88
C GLY A 79 -13.24 21.37 -9.30
N GLU A 80 -12.38 22.24 -9.80
CA GLU A 80 -12.44 22.74 -11.18
C GLU A 80 -12.40 21.61 -12.22
N ALA A 81 -11.48 20.64 -12.04
CA ALA A 81 -11.38 19.49 -12.92
C ALA A 81 -12.64 18.62 -12.91
N LEU A 82 -13.27 18.40 -11.74
CA LEU A 82 -14.53 17.66 -11.61
C LEU A 82 -15.70 18.40 -12.30
N ASP A 83 -15.76 19.72 -12.16
CA ASP A 83 -16.79 20.55 -12.77
C ASP A 83 -16.66 20.54 -14.30
N GLU A 84 -15.45 20.68 -14.83
CA GLU A 84 -15.17 20.55 -16.27
C GLU A 84 -15.56 19.20 -16.85
N MET A 85 -15.33 18.12 -16.08
CA MET A 85 -15.71 16.76 -16.47
C MET A 85 -17.22 16.48 -16.23
N SER A 86 -17.97 17.43 -15.68
CA SER A 86 -19.37 17.28 -15.28
C SER A 86 -19.61 16.08 -14.34
N ILE A 87 -18.68 15.83 -13.43
CA ILE A 87 -18.75 14.72 -12.49
C ILE A 87 -19.10 15.23 -11.09
N ALA A 88 -20.29 14.85 -10.61
CA ALA A 88 -20.71 15.12 -9.25
C ALA A 88 -20.20 13.99 -8.32
N LEU A 89 -19.39 14.34 -7.32
CA LEU A 89 -19.01 13.47 -6.21
C LEU A 89 -19.73 13.91 -4.93
N ASN A 90 -20.06 12.93 -4.07
CA ASN A 90 -20.51 13.24 -2.73
C ASN A 90 -19.36 13.85 -1.89
N LYS A 91 -19.69 14.45 -0.75
CA LYS A 91 -18.72 15.15 0.09
C LYS A 91 -17.59 14.23 0.57
N ASP A 92 -17.93 12.98 0.91
CA ASP A 92 -16.96 12.01 1.45
C ASP A 92 -16.00 11.53 0.35
N ASP A 93 -16.50 11.20 -0.85
CA ASP A 93 -15.68 10.81 -1.99
C ASP A 93 -14.75 11.94 -2.43
N ARG A 94 -15.22 13.18 -2.38
CA ARG A 94 -14.40 14.35 -2.69
C ARG A 94 -13.28 14.53 -1.65
N ALA A 95 -13.56 14.36 -0.37
CA ALA A 95 -12.57 14.46 0.69
C ALA A 95 -11.51 13.35 0.56
N ILE A 96 -11.91 12.12 0.27
CA ILE A 96 -11.01 11.00 0.01
C ILE A 96 -10.12 11.30 -1.19
N LEU A 97 -10.71 11.74 -2.31
CA LEU A 97 -9.98 12.06 -3.53
C LEU A 97 -8.92 13.15 -3.30
N VAL A 98 -9.28 14.24 -2.61
CA VAL A 98 -8.35 15.33 -2.28
C VAL A 98 -7.20 14.84 -1.41
N GLN A 99 -7.50 14.01 -0.39
CA GLN A 99 -6.47 13.45 0.48
C GLN A 99 -5.52 12.52 -0.30
N GLU A 100 -6.07 11.66 -1.16
CA GLU A 100 -5.26 10.77 -1.98
C GLU A 100 -4.40 11.52 -3.02
N LEU A 101 -4.93 12.61 -3.59
CA LEU A 101 -4.17 13.48 -4.50
C LEU A 101 -3.04 14.19 -3.74
N TYR A 102 -3.32 14.68 -2.53
CA TYR A 102 -2.30 15.28 -1.68
C TYR A 102 -1.19 14.28 -1.34
N ASP A 103 -1.56 13.06 -0.92
CA ASP A 103 -0.60 11.99 -0.60
C ASP A 103 0.22 11.57 -1.84
N GLU A 104 -0.35 11.64 -3.06
CA GLU A 104 0.33 11.34 -4.31
C GLU A 104 1.36 12.42 -4.69
N VAL A 105 0.98 13.70 -4.54
CA VAL A 105 1.83 14.83 -4.93
C VAL A 105 2.92 15.07 -3.89
N MET A 106 2.55 15.17 -2.62
CA MET A 106 3.45 15.57 -1.54
C MET A 106 4.05 14.39 -0.77
N GLY A 107 3.28 13.33 -0.59
CA GLY A 107 3.65 12.15 0.19
C GLY A 107 4.23 11.00 -0.63
N LEU A 108 4.11 9.81 -0.06
CA LEU A 108 4.53 8.54 -0.66
C LEU A 108 3.35 7.79 -1.33
N GLY A 109 2.36 8.56 -1.80
CA GLY A 109 1.21 8.03 -2.52
C GLY A 109 0.44 6.96 -1.74
N PRO A 110 0.23 5.75 -2.34
CA PRO A 110 -0.55 4.70 -1.72
C PRO A 110 0.00 4.17 -0.40
N LEU A 111 1.27 4.43 -0.08
CA LEU A 111 1.88 4.01 1.19
C LEU A 111 1.51 4.92 2.37
N GLU A 112 1.08 6.15 2.12
CA GLU A 112 0.80 7.12 3.17
C GLU A 112 -0.22 6.64 4.23
N PRO A 113 -1.38 6.06 3.84
CA PRO A 113 -2.31 5.52 4.82
C PRO A 113 -1.71 4.43 5.70
N LEU A 114 -0.87 3.55 5.12
CA LEU A 114 -0.21 2.47 5.85
C LEU A 114 0.90 2.98 6.78
N LEU A 115 1.61 4.02 6.35
CA LEU A 115 2.63 4.67 7.18
C LEU A 115 2.01 5.42 8.36
N LYS A 116 0.82 5.99 8.20
CA LYS A 116 0.08 6.69 9.25
C LYS A 116 -0.65 5.73 10.21
N ASP A 117 -0.98 4.51 9.78
CA ASP A 117 -1.67 3.50 10.60
C ASP A 117 -0.74 2.93 11.68
N GLU A 118 -0.95 3.29 12.94
CA GLU A 118 -0.13 2.85 14.08
C GLU A 118 -0.21 1.35 14.36
N THR A 119 -1.23 0.66 13.84
CA THR A 119 -1.37 -0.81 14.00
C THR A 119 -0.47 -1.59 13.05
N VAL A 120 0.05 -0.96 12.00
CA VAL A 120 0.95 -1.55 11.02
C VAL A 120 2.39 -1.44 11.51
N ASN A 121 3.09 -2.57 11.61
CA ASN A 121 4.51 -2.63 11.98
C ASN A 121 5.43 -2.73 10.75
N ASP A 122 5.11 -3.63 9.81
CA ASP A 122 5.88 -3.84 8.58
C ASP A 122 4.97 -3.69 7.36
N ILE A 123 5.50 -3.11 6.29
CA ILE A 123 4.84 -2.99 4.98
C ILE A 123 5.74 -3.69 3.97
N LEU A 124 5.16 -4.64 3.22
CA LEU A 124 5.87 -5.43 2.22
C LEU A 124 5.18 -5.27 0.86
N VAL A 125 5.88 -4.72 -0.12
CA VAL A 125 5.40 -4.55 -1.48
C VAL A 125 6.07 -5.58 -2.37
N ASN A 126 5.28 -6.44 -3.00
CA ASN A 126 5.74 -7.44 -3.96
C ASN A 126 5.17 -7.12 -5.35
N GLY A 127 5.83 -6.19 -6.04
CA GLY A 127 5.30 -5.61 -7.26
C GLY A 127 4.08 -4.70 -6.99
N PRO A 128 3.52 -4.06 -8.03
CA PRO A 128 2.54 -2.99 -7.85
C PRO A 128 1.17 -3.44 -7.32
N LYS A 129 0.83 -4.72 -7.41
CA LYS A 129 -0.50 -5.22 -7.09
C LYS A 129 -0.60 -5.99 -5.77
N ARG A 130 0.51 -6.27 -5.11
CA ARG A 130 0.53 -7.08 -3.89
C ARG A 130 1.27 -6.32 -2.78
N VAL A 131 0.51 -5.65 -1.95
CA VAL A 131 1.00 -4.94 -0.76
C VAL A 131 0.51 -5.67 0.48
N PHE A 132 1.42 -6.18 1.26
CA PHE A 132 1.12 -6.85 2.53
C PHE A 132 1.49 -5.93 3.69
N VAL A 133 0.76 -6.07 4.78
CA VAL A 133 1.05 -5.38 6.04
C VAL A 133 1.14 -6.40 7.17
N GLU A 134 2.03 -6.15 8.10
CA GLU A 134 2.07 -6.93 9.34
C GLU A 134 1.39 -6.15 10.45
N ARG A 135 0.39 -6.78 11.09
CA ARG A 135 -0.30 -6.29 12.28
C ARG A 135 -0.27 -7.35 13.36
N ALA A 136 0.20 -7.00 14.54
CA ALA A 136 0.26 -7.89 15.71
C ALA A 136 0.88 -9.28 15.40
N GLY A 137 1.95 -9.33 14.59
CA GLY A 137 2.66 -10.56 14.21
C GLY A 137 2.00 -11.35 13.08
N LYS A 138 0.92 -10.85 12.46
CA LYS A 138 0.25 -11.49 11.34
C LYS A 138 0.41 -10.70 10.06
N LEU A 139 0.74 -11.40 8.99
CA LEU A 139 0.86 -10.84 7.66
C LEU A 139 -0.50 -10.92 6.96
N GLU A 140 -0.98 -9.77 6.46
CA GLU A 140 -2.28 -9.63 5.79
C GLU A 140 -2.10 -8.91 4.46
N LEU A 141 -2.88 -9.31 3.44
CA LEU A 141 -2.93 -8.58 2.17
C LEU A 141 -3.72 -7.28 2.39
N SER A 142 -3.12 -6.16 2.03
CA SER A 142 -3.75 -4.84 2.08
C SER A 142 -4.60 -4.58 0.83
N ASP A 143 -5.60 -3.72 0.95
CA ASP A 143 -6.37 -3.18 -0.18
C ASP A 143 -5.59 -2.14 -1.01
N VAL A 144 -4.44 -1.70 -0.51
CA VAL A 144 -3.57 -0.73 -1.17
C VAL A 144 -2.88 -1.37 -2.38
N THR A 145 -2.90 -0.67 -3.50
CA THR A 145 -2.19 -1.09 -4.71
C THR A 145 -1.58 0.12 -5.40
N PHE A 146 -0.50 -0.11 -6.13
CA PHE A 146 0.06 0.87 -7.07
C PHE A 146 -0.61 0.70 -8.44
N ARG A 147 -0.62 1.77 -9.23
CA ARG A 147 -1.19 1.74 -10.58
C ARG A 147 -0.47 0.74 -11.47
N ASP A 148 0.84 0.86 -11.54
CA ASP A 148 1.74 0.07 -12.37
C ASP A 148 3.16 0.07 -11.78
N GLU A 149 4.10 -0.64 -12.40
CA GLU A 149 5.50 -0.71 -11.97
C GLU A 149 6.19 0.66 -12.02
N ARG A 150 5.86 1.51 -13.00
CA ARG A 150 6.42 2.87 -13.10
C ARG A 150 5.99 3.74 -11.93
N HIS A 151 4.75 3.57 -11.47
CA HIS A 151 4.26 4.29 -10.30
C HIS A 151 5.02 3.83 -9.03
N LEU A 152 5.20 2.52 -8.84
CA LEU A 152 5.97 1.97 -7.73
C LEU A 152 7.43 2.48 -7.77
N MET A 153 8.08 2.42 -8.93
CA MET A 153 9.45 2.92 -9.11
C MET A 153 9.57 4.41 -8.75
N ARG A 154 8.60 5.25 -9.15
CA ARG A 154 8.60 6.68 -8.80
C ARG A 154 8.56 6.92 -7.30
N ILE A 155 7.76 6.12 -6.58
CA ILE A 155 7.72 6.20 -5.11
C ILE A 155 9.03 5.71 -4.49
N ILE A 156 9.61 4.64 -5.01
CA ILE A 156 10.94 4.16 -4.60
C ILE A 156 11.98 5.27 -4.81
N ASP A 157 12.04 5.87 -6.00
CA ASP A 157 12.97 6.95 -6.32
C ASP A 157 12.81 8.14 -5.39
N LYS A 158 11.57 8.54 -5.07
CA LYS A 158 11.28 9.63 -4.13
C LYS A 158 11.86 9.32 -2.74
N ILE A 159 11.66 8.11 -2.23
CA ILE A 159 12.19 7.67 -0.94
C ILE A 159 13.71 7.67 -0.94
N VAL A 160 14.32 7.04 -1.95
CA VAL A 160 15.75 6.83 -2.05
C VAL A 160 16.49 8.16 -2.23
N SER A 161 15.94 9.06 -3.06
CA SER A 161 16.48 10.40 -3.29
C SER A 161 16.43 11.26 -2.01
N ALA A 162 15.39 11.14 -1.20
CA ALA A 162 15.27 11.86 0.06
C ALA A 162 16.38 11.49 1.08
N VAL A 163 16.95 10.28 0.97
CA VAL A 163 18.09 9.84 1.78
C VAL A 163 19.44 9.98 1.05
N GLY A 164 19.47 10.71 -0.08
CA GLY A 164 20.68 10.98 -0.84
C GLY A 164 21.26 9.77 -1.57
N ARG A 165 20.42 8.77 -1.89
CA ARG A 165 20.81 7.55 -2.59
C ARG A 165 20.13 7.46 -3.96
N ARG A 166 20.52 6.46 -4.74
CA ARG A 166 19.97 6.18 -6.06
C ARG A 166 19.80 4.66 -6.23
N VAL A 167 18.75 4.26 -6.90
CA VAL A 167 18.48 2.87 -7.29
C VAL A 167 18.17 2.83 -8.78
N ASP A 168 18.88 1.97 -9.49
CA ASP A 168 18.73 1.75 -10.94
C ASP A 168 19.19 0.33 -11.29
N GLU A 169 19.18 -0.02 -12.59
CA GLU A 169 19.62 -1.34 -13.08
C GLU A 169 21.07 -1.68 -12.68
N SER A 170 21.94 -0.68 -12.52
CA SER A 170 23.33 -0.86 -12.13
C SER A 170 23.50 -0.99 -10.60
N ASN A 171 22.58 -0.37 -9.85
CA ASN A 171 22.50 -0.40 -8.40
C ASN A 171 21.08 -0.80 -7.96
N PRO A 172 20.68 -2.07 -8.14
CA PRO A 172 19.28 -2.48 -8.01
C PRO A 172 18.81 -2.69 -6.57
N TYR A 173 19.56 -2.24 -5.59
CA TYR A 173 19.31 -2.45 -4.18
C TYR A 173 19.59 -1.19 -3.35
N CYS A 174 18.73 -0.91 -2.38
CA CYS A 174 18.97 0.12 -1.36
C CYS A 174 18.45 -0.32 0.00
N ASP A 175 19.27 -0.12 1.04
CA ASP A 175 18.88 -0.21 2.46
C ASP A 175 19.14 1.16 3.08
N ALA A 176 18.11 1.77 3.67
CA ALA A 176 18.17 3.11 4.21
C ALA A 176 17.32 3.26 5.47
N ARG A 177 17.52 4.38 6.18
CA ARG A 177 16.61 4.85 7.24
C ARG A 177 15.87 6.08 6.76
N LEU A 178 14.56 6.07 6.95
CA LEU A 178 13.71 7.22 6.68
C LEU A 178 13.85 8.26 7.80
N ALA A 179 13.34 9.45 7.56
CA ALA A 179 13.42 10.57 8.52
C ALA A 179 12.73 10.28 9.87
N ASP A 180 11.69 9.44 9.86
CA ASP A 180 10.97 8.97 11.05
C ASP A 180 11.70 7.84 11.82
N GLY A 181 12.86 7.39 11.30
CA GLY A 181 13.65 6.29 11.86
C GLY A 181 13.28 4.90 11.33
N SER A 182 12.23 4.78 10.54
CA SER A 182 11.82 3.53 9.90
C SER A 182 12.90 2.99 8.96
N ARG A 183 13.09 1.68 8.93
CA ARG A 183 14.02 1.03 8.01
C ARG A 183 13.34 0.74 6.69
N PHE A 184 13.92 1.23 5.63
CA PHE A 184 13.49 1.02 4.26
C PHE A 184 14.50 0.13 3.53
N ASN A 185 14.00 -0.87 2.84
CA ASN A 185 14.77 -1.72 1.95
C ASN A 185 14.02 -1.87 0.62
N CYS A 186 14.72 -1.77 -0.49
CA CYS A 186 14.14 -2.05 -1.80
C CYS A 186 15.08 -2.83 -2.70
N MET A 187 14.49 -3.62 -3.58
CA MET A 187 15.15 -4.26 -4.70
C MET A 187 14.35 -4.03 -5.98
N VAL A 188 15.04 -3.70 -7.06
CA VAL A 188 14.43 -3.43 -8.36
C VAL A 188 14.98 -4.38 -9.43
N PRO A 189 14.36 -4.50 -10.61
CA PRO A 189 14.93 -5.22 -11.74
C PRO A 189 16.36 -4.73 -12.07
N PRO A 190 17.27 -5.62 -12.49
CA PRO A 190 17.08 -7.04 -12.89
C PRO A 190 17.10 -8.03 -11.71
N VAL A 191 17.47 -7.63 -10.50
CA VAL A 191 17.57 -8.54 -9.34
C VAL A 191 16.18 -8.98 -8.88
N ALA A 192 15.22 -8.07 -8.85
CA ALA A 192 13.82 -8.38 -8.58
C ALA A 192 13.11 -8.83 -9.87
N VAL A 193 13.06 -10.14 -10.10
CA VAL A 193 12.59 -10.74 -11.38
C VAL A 193 11.09 -10.52 -11.60
N ASP A 194 10.28 -10.55 -10.53
CA ASP A 194 8.81 -10.46 -10.59
C ASP A 194 8.28 -9.02 -10.38
N GLY A 195 9.13 -8.00 -10.52
CA GLY A 195 8.82 -6.61 -10.23
C GLY A 195 9.50 -6.10 -8.96
N SER A 196 9.47 -4.79 -8.76
CA SER A 196 10.15 -4.15 -7.63
C SER A 196 9.60 -4.61 -6.28
N LEU A 197 10.51 -4.82 -5.34
CA LEU A 197 10.22 -5.23 -3.97
C LEU A 197 10.54 -4.07 -3.03
N VAL A 198 9.66 -3.82 -2.06
CA VAL A 198 9.91 -2.85 -0.98
C VAL A 198 9.55 -3.47 0.36
N SER A 199 10.40 -3.25 1.36
CA SER A 199 10.12 -3.58 2.75
C SER A 199 10.34 -2.36 3.62
N ILE A 200 9.34 -1.98 4.39
CA ILE A 200 9.42 -0.88 5.36
C ILE A 200 9.10 -1.43 6.72
N ARG A 201 10.06 -1.41 7.63
CA ARG A 201 9.84 -1.67 9.06
C ARG A 201 9.67 -0.36 9.78
N LYS A 202 8.45 -0.10 10.25
CA LYS A 202 8.12 1.15 10.94
C LYS A 202 8.82 1.24 12.28
N PHE A 203 9.31 2.44 12.58
CA PHE A 203 9.87 2.71 13.89
C PHE A 203 8.73 2.97 14.90
N ARG A 204 8.64 2.13 15.94
CA ARG A 204 7.67 2.35 17.01
C ARG A 204 8.03 3.61 17.79
N LYS A 205 7.09 4.56 17.84
CA LYS A 205 7.24 5.78 18.64
C LYS A 205 7.24 5.49 20.12
N GLU A 206 6.41 4.54 20.56
CA GLU A 206 6.34 4.09 21.94
C GLU A 206 7.32 2.93 22.18
N LYS A 207 8.30 3.18 23.03
CA LYS A 207 9.24 2.12 23.47
C LYS A 207 8.54 1.23 24.48
N LEU A 208 8.59 -0.08 24.27
CA LEU A 208 8.13 -1.06 25.27
C LEU A 208 8.88 -0.87 26.59
N LYS A 209 8.13 -0.71 27.67
CA LYS A 209 8.66 -0.69 29.05
C LYS A 209 8.78 -2.11 29.57
N VAL A 210 9.58 -2.30 30.61
CA VAL A 210 9.74 -3.62 31.27
C VAL A 210 8.38 -4.21 31.69
N MET A 211 7.46 -3.36 32.17
CA MET A 211 6.10 -3.81 32.56
C MET A 211 5.27 -4.29 31.37
N ASP A 212 5.47 -3.77 30.18
CA ASP A 212 4.77 -4.22 28.98
C ASP A 212 5.31 -5.59 28.54
N LEU A 213 6.63 -5.80 28.65
CA LEU A 213 7.25 -7.11 28.37
C LEU A 213 6.75 -8.20 29.33
N LEU A 214 6.58 -7.86 30.63
CA LEU A 214 5.98 -8.78 31.59
C LEU A 214 4.52 -9.11 31.25
N ARG A 215 3.73 -8.11 30.85
CA ARG A 215 2.34 -8.32 30.39
C ARG A 215 2.22 -9.20 29.16
N PHE A 216 3.19 -9.11 28.26
CA PHE A 216 3.24 -9.93 27.04
C PHE A 216 3.85 -11.31 27.26
N GLY A 217 4.26 -11.64 28.49
CA GLY A 217 4.85 -12.94 28.82
C GLY A 217 6.22 -13.18 28.15
N ALA A 218 6.99 -12.12 27.98
CA ALA A 218 8.32 -12.19 27.39
C ALA A 218 9.40 -12.67 28.37
N PHE A 219 9.04 -12.80 29.66
CA PHE A 219 9.87 -13.32 30.75
C PHE A 219 9.03 -14.24 31.63
#